data_74b58efa1d37b6696f1760d8c3aaa45a
#
_entry.id   74b58efa1d37b6696f1760d8c3aaa45a
#
_cell.length_a   1.000
_cell.length_b   1.000
_cell.length_c   1.000
_cell.angle_alpha   90.00
_cell.angle_beta   90.00
_cell.angle_gamma   90.00
#
_symmetry.space_group_name_H-M   'P 1'
#
loop_
_entity.id
_entity.type
_entity.pdbx_description
1 polymer ?
#
loop_
_entity_poly.entity_id
_entity_poly.type
_entity_poly.pdbx_seq_one_letter_code
_entity_poly.pdbx_strand_id
1 'polypeptide(L)'
;MKKSIITTALASLTLAAFAADFGGTFTNISKFADQTPDDGLKLDQKDAVSLWFSTPFGSSDANNFLIMGTYQFERNFGLEKTIQYVDIDTARVIYNVSDLTLTAGRFFWADMTGRIYAQNGDGASVTYALPSFNVTAYGFYTGLLNSQTTTILDPEFSADPDKLYDMCPKYFAGGLKACLPGLIGEQTVSAEGIFTTKLSGTANTRAYAEAQLSGPLTNNIYYDVTGAFGFSKYDEGDFEMSNLSVANLNFYPPLNAETSIGLSAVYASGEQGPFKPFVGFTSSTAVESIDEPEYTSLAKAGINASVKPVRNLLLLAGADAVFDAMDDSIEYKGFQYNAKINWQIVSDVLASAGITQYFDSDISDNNKTSVTIKAVISF
;
A
#
# COMPACT_ATOMS: atom_id res chain seq x y z
N MET A 1 -10.13 -17.39 -42.23
CA MET A 1 -9.88 -17.41 -40.79
C MET A 1 -9.63 -16.04 -40.16
N LYS A 2 -8.74 -15.15 -40.66
CA LYS A 2 -8.47 -13.82 -40.03
C LYS A 2 -9.71 -12.89 -39.97
N LYS A 3 -10.59 -12.89 -40.97
CA LYS A 3 -11.82 -12.07 -40.97
C LYS A 3 -12.86 -12.53 -39.93
N SER A 4 -12.92 -13.82 -39.65
CA SER A 4 -13.88 -14.39 -38.68
C SER A 4 -13.50 -14.02 -37.24
N ILE A 5 -12.18 -13.99 -36.91
CA ILE A 5 -11.71 -13.62 -35.59
C ILE A 5 -11.98 -12.12 -35.28
N ILE A 6 -11.79 -11.25 -36.29
CA ILE A 6 -12.04 -9.81 -36.13
C ILE A 6 -13.56 -9.55 -35.95
N THR A 7 -14.39 -10.25 -36.68
CA THR A 7 -15.85 -10.10 -36.57
C THR A 7 -16.36 -10.62 -35.22
N THR A 8 -15.82 -11.72 -34.71
CA THR A 8 -16.17 -12.24 -33.38
C THR A 8 -15.69 -11.31 -32.26
N ALA A 9 -14.49 -10.74 -32.38
CA ALA A 9 -13.97 -9.75 -31.42
C ALA A 9 -14.80 -8.45 -31.43
N LEU A 10 -15.20 -7.94 -32.61
CA LEU A 10 -16.08 -6.77 -32.70
C LEU A 10 -17.51 -7.07 -32.17
N ALA A 11 -18.04 -8.25 -32.41
CA ALA A 11 -19.35 -8.64 -31.89
C ALA A 11 -19.35 -8.82 -30.37
N SER A 12 -18.25 -9.33 -29.77
CA SER A 12 -18.09 -9.40 -28.32
C SER A 12 -17.92 -8.02 -27.68
N LEU A 13 -17.25 -7.09 -28.36
CA LEU A 13 -17.15 -5.70 -27.92
C LEU A 13 -18.49 -4.95 -27.93
N THR A 14 -19.35 -5.22 -28.96
CA THR A 14 -20.67 -4.60 -29.02
C THR A 14 -21.67 -5.16 -28.01
N LEU A 15 -21.58 -6.45 -27.66
CA LEU A 15 -22.38 -7.03 -26.57
C LEU A 15 -21.91 -6.56 -25.18
N ALA A 16 -20.62 -6.33 -24.98
CA ALA A 16 -20.07 -5.76 -23.76
C ALA A 16 -20.51 -4.30 -23.51
N ALA A 17 -20.79 -3.53 -24.56
CA ALA A 17 -21.23 -2.13 -24.43
C ALA A 17 -22.59 -1.96 -23.71
N PHE A 18 -23.41 -3.01 -23.59
CA PHE A 18 -24.70 -2.96 -22.86
C PHE A 18 -24.56 -3.23 -21.35
N ALA A 19 -23.40 -3.71 -20.87
CA ALA A 19 -23.14 -3.98 -19.47
C ALA A 19 -21.91 -3.19 -18.95
N ALA A 20 -21.53 -2.14 -19.66
CA ALA A 20 -20.38 -1.33 -19.29
C ALA A 20 -20.78 -0.30 -18.25
N ASP A 21 -20.00 -0.24 -17.18
CA ASP A 21 -20.08 0.80 -16.17
C ASP A 21 -18.93 1.80 -16.34
N PHE A 22 -19.22 3.07 -16.13
CA PHE A 22 -18.22 4.13 -16.11
C PHE A 22 -18.53 5.11 -14.99
N GLY A 23 -17.52 5.77 -14.50
CA GLY A 23 -17.67 6.78 -13.48
C GLY A 23 -16.37 7.52 -13.25
N GLY A 24 -16.38 8.36 -12.26
CA GLY A 24 -15.20 9.12 -11.89
C GLY A 24 -15.22 9.54 -10.43
N THR A 25 -14.07 10.01 -9.97
CA THR A 25 -13.92 10.66 -8.68
C THR A 25 -13.15 11.96 -8.84
N PHE A 26 -13.59 12.98 -8.14
CA PHE A 26 -12.80 14.17 -7.86
C PHE A 26 -12.32 14.09 -6.41
N THR A 27 -11.02 14.24 -6.20
CA THR A 27 -10.39 14.24 -4.89
C THR A 27 -9.66 15.54 -4.69
N ASN A 28 -9.94 16.21 -3.57
CA ASN A 28 -9.21 17.37 -3.10
C ASN A 28 -8.58 17.05 -1.75
N ILE A 29 -7.28 17.32 -1.58
CA ILE A 29 -6.55 17.14 -0.33
C ILE A 29 -5.79 18.43 -0.06
N SER A 30 -6.04 19.02 1.11
CA SER A 30 -5.25 20.12 1.66
C SER A 30 -4.49 19.59 2.88
N LYS A 31 -3.17 19.60 2.83
CA LYS A 31 -2.29 19.18 3.92
C LYS A 31 -1.52 20.39 4.42
N PHE A 32 -1.67 20.71 5.69
CA PHE A 32 -0.88 21.68 6.42
C PHE A 32 0.13 20.91 7.23
N ALA A 33 1.41 21.03 6.91
CA ALA A 33 2.48 20.32 7.59
C ALA A 33 3.59 21.28 8.02
N ASP A 34 4.10 21.05 9.21
CA ASP A 34 5.32 21.66 9.70
C ASP A 34 6.50 20.82 9.16
N GLN A 35 7.35 21.43 8.38
CA GLN A 35 8.53 20.74 7.80
C GLN A 35 9.79 21.00 8.64
N THR A 36 9.84 22.15 9.30
CA THR A 36 10.87 22.52 10.28
C THR A 36 10.22 23.46 11.30
N PRO A 37 10.62 23.45 12.58
CA PRO A 37 10.00 24.27 13.63
C PRO A 37 9.98 25.77 13.34
N ASP A 38 10.99 26.26 12.61
CA ASP A 38 11.14 27.67 12.27
C ASP A 38 10.26 28.14 11.11
N ASP A 39 9.76 27.22 10.31
CA ASP A 39 9.07 27.53 9.05
C ASP A 39 7.54 27.68 9.19
N GLY A 40 6.95 27.16 10.26
CA GLY A 40 5.51 27.09 10.48
C GLY A 40 4.77 26.15 9.52
N LEU A 41 3.47 26.02 9.68
CA LEU A 41 2.64 25.14 8.85
C LEU A 41 2.61 25.63 7.40
N LYS A 42 3.06 24.78 6.48
CA LYS A 42 3.01 25.00 5.02
C LYS A 42 1.86 24.21 4.41
N LEU A 43 1.23 24.78 3.40
CA LEU A 43 0.11 24.17 2.70
C LEU A 43 0.62 23.39 1.48
N ASP A 44 0.25 22.13 1.40
CA ASP A 44 0.29 21.31 0.20
C ASP A 44 -1.14 21.05 -0.27
N GLN A 45 -1.42 21.42 -1.50
CA GLN A 45 -2.71 21.23 -2.15
C GLN A 45 -2.61 20.19 -3.25
N LYS A 46 -3.46 19.18 -3.19
CA LYS A 46 -3.54 18.10 -4.16
C LYS A 46 -4.95 17.94 -4.68
N ASP A 47 -5.13 18.07 -5.99
CA ASP A 47 -6.38 17.88 -6.70
C ASP A 47 -6.22 16.76 -7.72
N ALA A 48 -7.13 15.80 -7.73
CA ALA A 48 -7.09 14.69 -8.67
C ALA A 48 -8.48 14.41 -9.27
N VAL A 49 -8.50 14.08 -10.55
CA VAL A 49 -9.66 13.54 -11.26
C VAL A 49 -9.29 12.16 -11.75
N SER A 50 -10.01 11.15 -11.28
CA SER A 50 -9.88 9.78 -11.76
C SER A 50 -11.13 9.41 -12.54
N LEU A 51 -10.95 8.78 -13.70
CA LEU A 51 -12.02 8.25 -14.53
C LEU A 51 -11.82 6.75 -14.72
N TRP A 52 -12.89 5.98 -14.65
CA TRP A 52 -12.84 4.55 -14.83
C TRP A 52 -13.92 4.03 -15.77
N PHE A 53 -13.60 2.94 -16.41
CA PHE A 53 -14.50 2.14 -17.25
C PHE A 53 -14.34 0.68 -16.87
N SER A 54 -15.45 -0.02 -16.68
CA SER A 54 -15.49 -1.44 -16.34
C SER A 54 -16.52 -2.15 -17.18
N THR A 55 -16.22 -3.35 -17.61
CA THR A 55 -17.18 -4.19 -18.34
C THR A 55 -16.94 -5.66 -18.04
N PRO A 56 -18.00 -6.41 -17.69
CA PRO A 56 -17.92 -7.87 -17.63
C PRO A 56 -17.76 -8.45 -19.04
N PHE A 57 -17.22 -9.66 -19.14
CA PHE A 57 -17.10 -10.37 -20.42
C PHE A 57 -17.26 -11.88 -20.24
N GLY A 58 -17.62 -12.56 -21.35
CA GLY A 58 -17.89 -14.01 -21.34
C GLY A 58 -19.20 -14.35 -20.68
N SER A 59 -19.27 -15.54 -20.08
CA SER A 59 -20.49 -16.08 -19.45
C SER A 59 -20.56 -15.90 -17.94
N SER A 60 -19.55 -15.29 -17.34
CA SER A 60 -19.46 -15.08 -15.89
C SER A 60 -19.30 -13.61 -15.59
N ASP A 61 -20.14 -13.06 -14.71
CA ASP A 61 -20.05 -11.68 -14.22
C ASP A 61 -18.77 -11.44 -13.40
N ALA A 62 -18.09 -12.51 -12.96
CA ALA A 62 -16.81 -12.44 -12.28
C ALA A 62 -15.64 -12.16 -13.23
N ASN A 63 -15.83 -12.33 -14.57
CA ASN A 63 -14.84 -11.93 -15.55
C ASN A 63 -15.01 -10.46 -15.88
N ASN A 64 -13.96 -9.69 -15.73
CA ASN A 64 -14.05 -8.24 -15.80
C ASN A 64 -12.82 -7.62 -16.48
N PHE A 65 -13.07 -6.63 -17.32
CA PHE A 65 -12.07 -5.68 -17.78
C PHE A 65 -12.28 -4.35 -17.05
N LEU A 66 -11.21 -3.77 -16.52
CA LEU A 66 -11.23 -2.47 -15.85
C LEU A 66 -10.06 -1.63 -16.35
N ILE A 67 -10.36 -0.39 -16.72
CA ILE A 67 -9.33 0.64 -16.93
C ILE A 67 -9.69 1.86 -16.08
N MET A 68 -8.69 2.44 -15.42
CA MET A 68 -8.79 3.65 -14.63
C MET A 68 -7.56 4.52 -14.88
N GLY A 69 -7.78 5.79 -15.12
CA GLY A 69 -6.74 6.78 -15.28
C GLY A 69 -6.98 8.00 -14.42
N THR A 70 -5.93 8.63 -13.97
CA THR A 70 -5.94 9.80 -13.09
C THR A 70 -5.11 10.93 -13.70
N TYR A 71 -5.65 12.14 -13.65
CA TYR A 71 -4.89 13.37 -13.75
C TYR A 71 -4.79 14.00 -12.38
N GLN A 72 -3.59 14.36 -11.95
CA GLN A 72 -3.36 15.01 -10.67
C GLN A 72 -2.57 16.31 -10.85
N PHE A 73 -2.97 17.28 -10.07
CA PHE A 73 -2.28 18.55 -9.87
C PHE A 73 -1.93 18.66 -8.39
N GLU A 74 -0.67 18.96 -8.09
CA GLU A 74 -0.18 19.15 -6.73
C GLU A 74 0.62 20.43 -6.65
N ARG A 75 0.35 21.26 -5.66
CA ARG A 75 1.07 22.48 -5.38
C ARG A 75 1.56 22.52 -3.94
N ASN A 76 2.86 22.53 -3.79
CA ASN A 76 3.53 22.79 -2.52
C ASN A 76 3.80 24.30 -2.39
N PHE A 77 3.06 24.97 -1.52
CA PHE A 77 3.19 26.42 -1.33
C PHE A 77 4.46 26.81 -0.56
N GLY A 78 5.02 25.88 0.22
CA GLY A 78 6.27 26.10 0.96
C GLY A 78 7.50 26.10 0.06
N LEU A 79 7.52 25.22 -0.94
CA LEU A 79 8.61 25.09 -1.90
C LEU A 79 8.37 25.84 -3.20
N GLU A 80 7.21 26.53 -3.34
CA GLU A 80 6.75 27.18 -4.58
C GLU A 80 6.75 26.22 -5.79
N LYS A 81 6.61 24.90 -5.51
CA LYS A 81 6.70 23.87 -6.53
C LYS A 81 5.30 23.37 -6.92
N THR A 82 5.14 23.17 -8.22
CA THR A 82 3.94 22.58 -8.81
C THR A 82 4.32 21.31 -9.53
N ILE A 83 3.60 20.21 -9.27
CA ILE A 83 3.77 18.92 -9.92
C ILE A 83 2.44 18.58 -10.58
N GLN A 84 2.50 18.11 -11.82
CA GLN A 84 1.34 17.59 -12.53
C GLN A 84 1.70 16.24 -13.13
N TYR A 85 0.76 15.31 -13.11
CA TYR A 85 0.95 14.05 -13.80
C TYR A 85 -0.36 13.44 -14.31
N VAL A 86 -0.20 12.57 -15.30
CA VAL A 86 -1.24 11.69 -15.81
C VAL A 86 -0.77 10.28 -15.59
N ASP A 87 -1.62 9.41 -15.08
CA ASP A 87 -1.30 7.99 -14.93
C ASP A 87 -2.46 7.12 -15.35
N ILE A 88 -2.15 5.90 -15.75
CA ILE A 88 -3.10 4.81 -15.86
C ILE A 88 -2.92 3.99 -14.58
N ASP A 89 -3.77 4.22 -13.58
CA ASP A 89 -3.67 3.55 -12.29
C ASP A 89 -3.95 2.05 -12.40
N THR A 90 -4.93 1.69 -13.22
CA THR A 90 -5.34 0.31 -13.43
C THR A 90 -5.70 0.08 -14.89
N ALA A 91 -5.24 -1.01 -15.46
CA ALA A 91 -5.67 -1.52 -16.77
C ALA A 91 -5.58 -3.04 -16.74
N ARG A 92 -6.64 -3.71 -16.26
CA ARG A 92 -6.58 -5.15 -15.94
C ARG A 92 -7.72 -5.95 -16.53
N VAL A 93 -7.42 -7.21 -16.79
CA VAL A 93 -8.40 -8.27 -17.10
C VAL A 93 -8.37 -9.26 -15.93
N ILE A 94 -9.55 -9.63 -15.43
CA ILE A 94 -9.73 -10.75 -14.50
C ILE A 94 -10.52 -11.82 -15.22
N TYR A 95 -10.01 -13.04 -15.24
CA TYR A 95 -10.66 -14.19 -15.83
C TYR A 95 -10.74 -15.35 -14.82
N ASN A 96 -11.95 -15.79 -14.54
CA ASN A 96 -12.22 -16.85 -13.59
C ASN A 96 -12.69 -18.10 -14.32
N VAL A 97 -12.08 -19.23 -14.03
CA VAL A 97 -12.45 -20.55 -14.55
C VAL A 97 -12.29 -21.59 -13.46
N SER A 98 -13.41 -22.18 -13.00
CA SER A 98 -13.44 -23.07 -11.85
C SER A 98 -12.74 -22.43 -10.63
N ASP A 99 -11.72 -23.07 -10.06
CA ASP A 99 -10.98 -22.64 -8.89
C ASP A 99 -9.77 -21.73 -9.25
N LEU A 100 -9.61 -21.40 -10.53
CA LEU A 100 -8.53 -20.54 -11.02
C LEU A 100 -9.02 -19.12 -11.27
N THR A 101 -8.28 -18.15 -10.77
CA THR A 101 -8.40 -16.72 -11.11
C THR A 101 -7.11 -16.27 -11.79
N LEU A 102 -7.23 -15.74 -12.98
CA LEU A 102 -6.13 -15.11 -13.74
C LEU A 102 -6.35 -13.61 -13.74
N THR A 103 -5.35 -12.84 -13.35
CA THR A 103 -5.35 -11.39 -13.49
C THR A 103 -4.16 -10.97 -14.33
N ALA A 104 -4.36 -10.10 -15.31
CA ALA A 104 -3.28 -9.60 -16.17
C ALA A 104 -3.45 -8.12 -16.47
N GLY A 105 -2.35 -7.39 -16.63
CA GLY A 105 -2.29 -5.96 -16.91
C GLY A 105 -1.68 -5.16 -15.77
N ARG A 106 -2.13 -3.92 -15.59
CA ARG A 106 -1.73 -3.05 -14.48
C ARG A 106 -2.73 -3.16 -13.36
N PHE A 107 -2.28 -3.61 -12.18
CA PHE A 107 -3.13 -3.70 -11.00
C PHE A 107 -2.31 -3.61 -9.72
N PHE A 108 -2.98 -3.24 -8.62
CA PHE A 108 -2.38 -3.16 -7.30
C PHE A 108 -2.10 -4.55 -6.73
N TRP A 109 -0.92 -4.71 -6.16
CA TRP A 109 -0.52 -5.88 -5.38
C TRP A 109 0.14 -5.43 -4.08
N ALA A 110 -0.03 -6.23 -3.03
CA ALA A 110 0.69 -6.07 -1.78
C ALA A 110 1.13 -7.43 -1.24
N ASP A 111 2.34 -7.47 -0.66
CA ASP A 111 2.79 -8.58 0.18
C ASP A 111 1.92 -8.71 1.43
N MET A 112 2.18 -9.71 2.27
CA MET A 112 1.37 -9.96 3.48
C MET A 112 1.45 -8.81 4.49
N THR A 113 2.56 -8.11 4.56
CA THR A 113 2.75 -6.95 5.46
C THR A 113 2.35 -5.63 4.81
N GLY A 114 2.32 -5.55 3.50
CA GLY A 114 2.22 -4.31 2.73
C GLY A 114 3.43 -3.38 2.90
N ARG A 115 4.59 -3.92 3.33
CA ARG A 115 5.79 -3.14 3.65
C ARG A 115 7.01 -3.50 2.80
N ILE A 116 6.89 -4.56 2.02
CA ILE A 116 7.92 -4.96 1.06
C ILE A 116 7.50 -4.49 -0.33
N TYR A 117 6.30 -4.84 -0.74
CA TYR A 117 5.70 -4.47 -2.01
C TYR A 117 4.24 -4.06 -1.81
N ALA A 118 3.90 -2.81 -2.05
CA ALA A 118 2.53 -2.32 -1.93
C ALA A 118 2.26 -1.20 -2.95
N GLN A 119 2.06 -1.59 -4.22
CA GLN A 119 1.77 -0.63 -5.30
C GLN A 119 1.23 -1.32 -6.55
N ASN A 120 0.95 -0.54 -7.59
CA ASN A 120 0.62 -1.06 -8.91
C ASN A 120 1.85 -1.71 -9.58
N GLY A 121 1.60 -2.75 -10.39
CA GLY A 121 2.58 -3.42 -11.23
C GLY A 121 1.98 -3.79 -12.57
N ASP A 122 2.79 -3.76 -13.63
CA ASP A 122 2.40 -4.26 -14.97
C ASP A 122 2.77 -5.74 -15.07
N GLY A 123 1.80 -6.64 -15.00
CA GLY A 123 2.12 -8.05 -14.93
C GLY A 123 0.92 -8.98 -14.94
N ALA A 124 1.10 -10.12 -14.28
CA ALA A 124 0.05 -11.11 -14.14
C ALA A 124 0.12 -11.83 -12.79
N SER A 125 -1.02 -12.34 -12.36
CA SER A 125 -1.13 -13.28 -11.25
C SER A 125 -2.06 -14.43 -11.59
N VAL A 126 -1.77 -15.59 -11.00
CA VAL A 126 -2.58 -16.81 -11.08
C VAL A 126 -2.86 -17.27 -9.66
N THR A 127 -4.12 -17.31 -9.28
CA THR A 127 -4.56 -17.84 -7.99
C THR A 127 -5.33 -19.13 -8.20
N TYR A 128 -4.94 -20.19 -7.51
CA TYR A 128 -5.68 -21.43 -7.39
C TYR A 128 -6.23 -21.52 -5.98
N ALA A 129 -7.56 -21.50 -5.86
CA ALA A 129 -8.25 -21.38 -4.60
C ALA A 129 -9.09 -22.62 -4.31
N LEU A 130 -8.76 -23.35 -3.26
CA LEU A 130 -9.55 -24.44 -2.69
C LEU A 130 -9.98 -24.10 -1.25
N PRO A 131 -11.00 -24.78 -0.70
CA PRO A 131 -11.46 -24.50 0.66
C PRO A 131 -10.36 -24.64 1.73
N SER A 132 -9.38 -25.52 1.51
CA SER A 132 -8.31 -25.83 2.48
C SER A 132 -6.98 -25.12 2.20
N PHE A 133 -6.78 -24.56 1.00
CA PHE A 133 -5.58 -23.80 0.69
C PHE A 133 -5.76 -22.92 -0.54
N ASN A 134 -5.03 -21.81 -0.58
CA ASN A 134 -4.92 -20.93 -1.73
C ASN A 134 -3.45 -20.77 -2.09
N VAL A 135 -3.13 -20.82 -3.38
CA VAL A 135 -1.78 -20.54 -3.88
C VAL A 135 -1.87 -19.48 -4.96
N THR A 136 -1.06 -18.46 -4.85
CA THR A 136 -0.97 -17.39 -5.86
C THR A 136 0.47 -17.26 -6.32
N ALA A 137 0.70 -17.36 -7.63
CA ALA A 137 1.95 -16.97 -8.27
C ALA A 137 1.73 -15.65 -9.01
N TYR A 138 2.71 -14.74 -8.96
CA TYR A 138 2.62 -13.44 -9.60
C TYR A 138 3.97 -12.96 -10.12
N GLY A 139 3.92 -12.04 -11.10
CA GLY A 139 5.09 -11.39 -11.62
C GLY A 139 4.75 -10.06 -12.26
N PHE A 140 5.59 -9.04 -12.00
CA PHE A 140 5.40 -7.66 -12.42
C PHE A 140 6.67 -7.07 -13.03
N TYR A 141 6.46 -6.15 -13.95
CA TYR A 141 7.47 -5.26 -14.49
C TYR A 141 7.15 -3.82 -14.07
N THR A 142 8.15 -3.06 -13.65
CA THR A 142 7.92 -1.71 -13.12
C THR A 142 8.24 -0.59 -14.10
N GLY A 143 9.03 -0.86 -15.13
CA GLY A 143 9.58 0.17 -16.02
C GLY A 143 8.56 0.88 -16.94
N LEU A 144 7.26 0.55 -16.84
CA LEU A 144 6.18 1.30 -17.50
C LEU A 144 5.33 2.11 -16.49
N LEU A 145 5.63 2.03 -15.20
CA LEU A 145 4.92 2.79 -14.16
C LEU A 145 5.40 4.23 -14.15
N ASN A 146 4.49 5.15 -13.76
CA ASN A 146 4.86 6.55 -13.58
C ASN A 146 5.51 6.73 -12.20
N SER A 147 6.74 7.22 -12.16
CA SER A 147 7.50 7.47 -10.93
C SER A 147 6.93 8.59 -10.06
N GLN A 148 6.04 9.42 -10.60
CA GLN A 148 5.32 10.43 -9.81
C GLN A 148 4.25 9.81 -8.89
N THR A 149 3.79 8.59 -9.20
CA THR A 149 2.74 7.87 -8.45
C THR A 149 3.24 6.60 -7.77
N THR A 150 4.46 6.19 -8.11
CA THR A 150 5.02 4.90 -7.73
C THR A 150 6.40 5.10 -7.13
N THR A 151 6.65 4.56 -5.95
CA THR A 151 7.96 4.61 -5.32
C THR A 151 8.64 3.25 -5.43
N ILE A 152 9.80 3.21 -6.07
CA ILE A 152 10.73 2.07 -6.06
C ILE A 152 11.97 2.52 -5.29
N LEU A 153 12.33 1.79 -4.23
CA LEU A 153 13.52 2.07 -3.45
C LEU A 153 14.77 1.63 -4.24
N ASP A 154 15.27 2.55 -5.05
CA ASP A 154 16.48 2.39 -5.88
C ASP A 154 17.43 3.57 -5.59
N PRO A 155 18.64 3.33 -5.05
CA PRO A 155 19.58 4.40 -4.68
C PRO A 155 20.02 5.30 -5.85
N GLU A 156 19.93 4.80 -7.08
CA GLU A 156 20.38 5.54 -8.27
C GLU A 156 19.23 6.27 -8.97
N PHE A 157 18.01 6.16 -8.48
CA PHE A 157 16.84 6.71 -9.16
C PHE A 157 16.24 7.89 -8.40
N SER A 158 15.97 8.94 -9.15
CA SER A 158 15.17 10.08 -8.69
C SER A 158 14.18 10.46 -9.78
N ALA A 159 12.91 10.56 -9.42
CA ALA A 159 11.86 11.00 -10.32
C ALA A 159 12.10 12.44 -10.82
N ASP A 160 11.84 12.70 -12.09
CA ASP A 160 11.87 14.04 -12.67
C ASP A 160 10.50 14.70 -12.48
N PRO A 161 10.38 15.68 -11.56
CA PRO A 161 9.10 16.29 -11.22
C PRO A 161 8.51 17.18 -12.31
N ASP A 162 9.30 17.52 -13.34
CA ASP A 162 8.86 18.38 -14.45
C ASP A 162 8.17 17.59 -15.57
N LYS A 163 8.21 16.24 -15.50
CA LYS A 163 7.54 15.37 -16.45
C LYS A 163 6.15 15.00 -16.01
N LEU A 164 5.19 15.05 -16.91
CA LEU A 164 3.84 14.53 -16.70
C LEU A 164 3.80 13.00 -16.51
N TYR A 165 4.75 12.32 -17.12
CA TYR A 165 4.94 10.88 -17.01
C TYR A 165 6.44 10.59 -17.07
N ASP A 166 7.02 10.20 -15.94
CA ASP A 166 8.40 9.77 -15.85
C ASP A 166 8.44 8.28 -15.50
N MET A 167 9.17 7.49 -16.27
CA MET A 167 9.16 6.03 -16.12
C MET A 167 10.01 5.60 -14.92
N CYS A 168 9.47 4.69 -14.12
CA CYS A 168 10.18 4.04 -13.03
C CYS A 168 11.42 3.25 -13.49
N PRO A 169 12.35 2.94 -12.57
CA PRO A 169 13.43 1.99 -12.82
C PRO A 169 12.87 0.64 -13.28
N LYS A 170 13.61 -0.01 -14.18
CA LYS A 170 13.20 -1.29 -14.78
C LYS A 170 13.54 -2.45 -13.85
N TYR A 171 12.56 -2.91 -13.11
CA TYR A 171 12.67 -4.12 -12.29
C TYR A 171 11.70 -5.19 -12.76
N PHE A 172 12.09 -6.42 -12.55
CA PHE A 172 11.17 -7.55 -12.42
C PHE A 172 10.94 -7.79 -10.93
N ALA A 173 9.68 -7.93 -10.52
CA ALA A 173 9.28 -8.34 -9.19
C ALA A 173 8.31 -9.52 -9.33
N GLY A 174 8.48 -10.58 -8.54
CA GLY A 174 7.58 -11.72 -8.60
C GLY A 174 7.64 -12.55 -7.34
N GLY A 175 6.65 -13.43 -7.15
CA GLY A 175 6.61 -14.25 -5.96
C GLY A 175 5.57 -15.35 -6.00
N LEU A 176 5.57 -16.10 -4.92
CA LEU A 176 4.65 -17.20 -4.65
C LEU A 176 4.10 -17.04 -3.22
N LYS A 177 2.80 -17.00 -3.09
CA LYS A 177 2.08 -16.92 -1.81
C LYS A 177 1.22 -18.16 -1.62
N ALA A 178 1.30 -18.77 -0.45
CA ALA A 178 0.43 -19.87 -0.03
C ALA A 178 -0.32 -19.47 1.24
N CYS A 179 -1.60 -19.82 1.32
CA CYS A 179 -2.46 -19.57 2.47
C CYS A 179 -3.22 -20.84 2.82
N LEU A 180 -3.17 -21.24 4.06
CA LEU A 180 -3.73 -22.49 4.62
C LEU A 180 -4.73 -22.14 5.72
N PRO A 181 -6.00 -21.82 5.37
CA PRO A 181 -7.03 -21.51 6.34
C PRO A 181 -7.34 -22.74 7.22
N GLY A 182 -7.50 -22.54 8.52
CA GLY A 182 -7.88 -23.60 9.44
C GLY A 182 -6.82 -24.69 9.66
N LEU A 183 -5.55 -24.44 9.34
CA LEU A 183 -4.48 -25.41 9.50
C LEU A 183 -4.26 -25.78 10.98
N ILE A 184 -4.42 -24.81 11.88
CA ILE A 184 -4.30 -25.00 13.33
C ILE A 184 -5.59 -24.48 13.97
N GLY A 185 -6.60 -25.34 14.11
CA GLY A 185 -7.93 -24.91 14.60
C GLY A 185 -8.57 -23.89 13.66
N GLU A 186 -8.88 -22.69 14.17
CA GLU A 186 -9.45 -21.59 13.38
C GLU A 186 -8.37 -20.63 12.83
N GLN A 187 -7.09 -20.99 13.00
CA GLN A 187 -5.98 -20.15 12.59
C GLN A 187 -5.61 -20.36 11.11
N THR A 188 -5.21 -19.31 10.47
CA THR A 188 -4.66 -19.30 9.10
C THR A 188 -3.15 -19.18 9.16
N VAL A 189 -2.45 -20.07 8.48
CA VAL A 189 -1.01 -19.98 8.24
C VAL A 189 -0.80 -19.56 6.81
N SER A 190 0.04 -18.55 6.60
CA SER A 190 0.41 -18.08 5.28
C SER A 190 1.93 -17.99 5.14
N ALA A 191 2.44 -18.19 3.93
CA ALA A 191 3.83 -17.98 3.59
C ALA A 191 3.93 -17.33 2.21
N GLU A 192 4.90 -16.43 2.04
CA GLU A 192 5.16 -15.75 0.78
C GLU A 192 6.66 -15.63 0.54
N GLY A 193 7.09 -15.91 -0.70
CA GLY A 193 8.43 -15.63 -1.17
C GLY A 193 8.37 -14.58 -2.26
N ILE A 194 9.18 -13.52 -2.14
CA ILE A 194 9.23 -12.39 -3.08
C ILE A 194 10.66 -12.29 -3.61
N PHE A 195 10.81 -12.04 -4.90
CA PHE A 195 12.07 -11.80 -5.55
C PHE A 195 11.97 -10.57 -6.44
N THR A 196 12.96 -9.69 -6.38
CA THR A 196 13.07 -8.51 -7.24
C THR A 196 14.48 -8.40 -7.82
N THR A 197 14.59 -7.98 -9.07
CA THR A 197 15.89 -7.77 -9.72
C THR A 197 15.81 -6.62 -10.72
N LYS A 198 16.82 -5.75 -10.69
CA LYS A 198 16.96 -4.65 -11.64
C LYS A 198 17.38 -5.20 -13.00
N LEU A 199 16.69 -4.79 -14.07
CA LEU A 199 16.90 -5.29 -15.43
C LEU A 199 17.86 -4.42 -16.25
N SER A 200 18.23 -3.23 -15.74
CA SER A 200 19.13 -2.31 -16.43
C SER A 200 19.81 -1.37 -15.43
N GLY A 201 21.08 -1.02 -15.69
CA GLY A 201 21.92 -0.22 -14.78
C GLY A 201 22.67 -1.10 -13.78
N THR A 202 23.07 -0.52 -12.65
CA THR A 202 23.77 -1.26 -11.58
C THR A 202 22.86 -2.35 -11.02
N ALA A 203 23.39 -3.53 -10.83
CA ALA A 203 22.63 -4.69 -10.34
C ALA A 203 22.09 -4.43 -8.93
N ASN A 204 20.80 -4.66 -8.75
CA ASN A 204 20.14 -4.58 -7.44
C ASN A 204 19.13 -5.71 -7.37
N THR A 205 19.40 -6.68 -6.51
CA THR A 205 18.59 -7.88 -6.35
C THR A 205 18.18 -8.01 -4.89
N ARG A 206 16.90 -8.27 -4.66
CA ARG A 206 16.36 -8.50 -3.32
C ARG A 206 15.47 -9.74 -3.33
N ALA A 207 15.52 -10.49 -2.25
CA ALA A 207 14.63 -11.62 -2.01
C ALA A 207 14.08 -11.50 -0.59
N TYR A 208 12.81 -11.88 -0.42
CA TYR A 208 12.16 -11.86 0.89
C TYR A 208 11.42 -13.17 1.10
N ALA A 209 11.43 -13.64 2.34
CA ALA A 209 10.64 -14.78 2.78
C ALA A 209 9.79 -14.35 3.97
N GLU A 210 8.49 -14.47 3.85
CA GLU A 210 7.51 -14.09 4.86
C GLU A 210 6.75 -15.31 5.38
N ALA A 211 6.41 -15.28 6.66
CA ALA A 211 5.47 -16.22 7.28
C ALA A 211 4.52 -15.47 8.21
N GLN A 212 3.24 -15.81 8.15
CA GLN A 212 2.18 -15.19 8.92
C GLN A 212 1.33 -16.24 9.63
N LEU A 213 0.97 -15.95 10.86
CA LEU A 213 -0.07 -16.64 11.61
C LEU A 213 -1.15 -15.64 11.99
N SER A 214 -2.41 -15.92 11.65
CA SER A 214 -3.52 -15.02 11.92
C SER A 214 -4.80 -15.79 12.25
N GLY A 215 -5.68 -15.17 13.04
CA GLY A 215 -6.99 -15.75 13.35
C GLY A 215 -7.61 -15.21 14.63
N PRO A 216 -8.76 -15.77 15.04
CA PRO A 216 -9.41 -15.42 16.29
C PRO A 216 -8.68 -16.05 17.48
N LEU A 217 -8.48 -15.28 18.55
CA LEU A 217 -8.18 -15.79 19.89
C LEU A 217 -9.47 -16.10 20.64
N THR A 218 -10.48 -15.26 20.43
CA THR A 218 -11.85 -15.41 20.91
C THR A 218 -12.80 -14.82 19.86
N ASN A 219 -14.11 -14.93 20.06
CA ASN A 219 -15.12 -14.38 19.15
C ASN A 219 -14.93 -12.86 18.84
N ASN A 220 -14.25 -12.12 19.72
CA ASN A 220 -14.11 -10.67 19.63
C ASN A 220 -12.65 -10.22 19.59
N ILE A 221 -11.69 -11.13 19.65
CA ILE A 221 -10.25 -10.80 19.63
C ILE A 221 -9.59 -11.54 18.49
N TYR A 222 -8.97 -10.81 17.61
CA TYR A 222 -8.24 -11.31 16.44
C TYR A 222 -6.79 -10.83 16.47
N TYR A 223 -5.89 -11.66 15.99
CA TYR A 223 -4.49 -11.30 15.89
C TYR A 223 -3.92 -11.66 14.51
N ASP A 224 -2.85 -10.99 14.15
CA ASP A 224 -1.93 -11.40 13.10
C ASP A 224 -0.50 -11.12 13.54
N VAL A 225 0.38 -12.06 13.24
CA VAL A 225 1.82 -11.94 13.46
C VAL A 225 2.52 -12.38 12.20
N THR A 226 3.36 -11.51 11.65
CA THR A 226 4.13 -11.75 10.43
C THR A 226 5.60 -11.50 10.70
N GLY A 227 6.45 -12.44 10.29
CA GLY A 227 7.90 -12.27 10.22
C GLY A 227 8.37 -12.35 8.77
N ALA A 228 9.31 -11.50 8.41
CA ALA A 228 9.96 -11.48 7.10
C ALA A 228 11.49 -11.43 7.25
N PHE A 229 12.19 -12.21 6.45
CA PHE A 229 13.63 -12.12 6.24
C PHE A 229 13.90 -11.55 4.86
N GLY A 230 14.72 -10.52 4.78
CA GLY A 230 15.19 -9.90 3.56
C GLY A 230 16.63 -10.30 3.27
N PHE A 231 16.93 -10.49 1.99
CA PHE A 231 18.26 -10.70 1.46
C PHE A 231 18.44 -9.72 0.31
N SER A 232 19.43 -8.85 0.40
CA SER A 232 19.73 -7.86 -0.63
C SER A 232 21.15 -7.98 -1.13
N LYS A 233 21.33 -7.69 -2.40
CA LYS A 233 22.65 -7.60 -3.03
C LYS A 233 22.64 -6.42 -3.99
N TYR A 234 23.53 -5.47 -3.74
CA TYR A 234 23.74 -4.31 -4.60
C TYR A 234 25.08 -4.42 -5.28
N ASP A 235 25.09 -4.32 -6.61
CA ASP A 235 26.26 -4.44 -7.48
C ASP A 235 27.06 -5.73 -7.22
N GLU A 236 28.39 -5.63 -7.12
CA GLU A 236 29.29 -6.76 -6.81
C GLU A 236 29.48 -6.98 -5.29
N GLY A 237 28.71 -6.26 -4.45
CA GLY A 237 28.73 -6.40 -3.01
C GLY A 237 28.34 -7.79 -2.49
N ASP A 238 28.50 -8.02 -1.20
CA ASP A 238 28.06 -9.24 -0.54
C ASP A 238 26.53 -9.25 -0.34
N PHE A 239 25.97 -10.42 -0.06
CA PHE A 239 24.57 -10.53 0.36
C PHE A 239 24.43 -10.01 1.79
N GLU A 240 23.48 -9.10 1.96
CA GLU A 240 23.10 -8.54 3.25
C GLU A 240 21.78 -9.15 3.72
N MET A 241 21.69 -9.46 4.99
CA MET A 241 20.48 -10.00 5.61
C MET A 241 19.77 -8.91 6.42
N SER A 242 18.45 -8.91 6.38
CA SER A 242 17.62 -8.01 7.18
C SER A 242 16.36 -8.74 7.66
N ASN A 243 15.65 -8.17 8.65
CA ASN A 243 14.39 -8.71 9.10
C ASN A 243 13.34 -7.63 9.37
N LEU A 244 12.08 -8.02 9.20
CA LEU A 244 10.90 -7.23 9.55
C LEU A 244 9.96 -8.13 10.36
N SER A 245 9.40 -7.60 11.43
CA SER A 245 8.38 -8.28 12.23
C SER A 245 7.20 -7.35 12.47
N VAL A 246 6.00 -7.84 12.30
CA VAL A 246 4.74 -7.10 12.48
C VAL A 246 3.81 -7.93 13.34
N ALA A 247 3.20 -7.32 14.35
CA ALA A 247 2.19 -7.96 15.17
C ALA A 247 1.03 -7.01 15.41
N ASN A 248 -0.19 -7.51 15.25
CA ASN A 248 -1.42 -6.77 15.52
C ASN A 248 -2.35 -7.62 16.39
N LEU A 249 -3.05 -6.97 17.30
CA LEU A 249 -4.10 -7.55 18.12
C LEU A 249 -5.32 -6.61 18.08
N ASN A 250 -6.47 -7.08 17.63
CA ASN A 250 -7.68 -6.30 17.47
C ASN A 250 -8.79 -6.85 18.35
N PHE A 251 -9.38 -5.99 19.16
CA PHE A 251 -10.54 -6.27 19.99
C PHE A 251 -11.75 -5.54 19.45
N TYR A 252 -12.85 -6.27 19.26
CA TYR A 252 -14.14 -5.77 18.79
C TYR A 252 -15.15 -5.91 19.93
N PRO A 253 -15.28 -4.90 20.82
CA PRO A 253 -16.21 -4.96 21.94
C PRO A 253 -17.65 -5.05 21.43
N PRO A 254 -18.52 -5.83 22.10
CA PRO A 254 -19.92 -5.97 21.72
C PRO A 254 -20.75 -4.75 22.15
N LEU A 255 -20.47 -3.62 21.53
CA LEU A 255 -21.15 -2.34 21.78
C LEU A 255 -22.17 -2.04 20.68
N ASN A 256 -23.13 -1.15 20.97
CA ASN A 256 -24.11 -0.69 19.97
C ASN A 256 -23.46 0.11 18.82
N ALA A 257 -22.35 0.81 19.09
CA ALA A 257 -21.53 1.43 18.07
C ALA A 257 -20.46 0.43 17.57
N GLU A 258 -20.26 0.33 16.27
CA GLU A 258 -19.17 -0.46 15.69
C GLU A 258 -17.85 0.13 16.21
N THR A 259 -17.19 -0.61 17.10
CA THR A 259 -15.97 -0.15 17.78
C THR A 259 -14.86 -1.19 17.60
N SER A 260 -13.65 -0.73 17.36
CA SER A 260 -12.45 -1.56 17.44
C SER A 260 -11.37 -0.89 18.27
N ILE A 261 -10.58 -1.70 18.97
CA ILE A 261 -9.38 -1.27 19.69
C ILE A 261 -8.26 -2.20 19.24
N GLY A 262 -7.17 -1.64 18.73
CA GLY A 262 -6.03 -2.38 18.23
C GLY A 262 -4.76 -2.06 19.02
N LEU A 263 -3.92 -3.08 19.17
CA LEU A 263 -2.51 -2.93 19.52
C LEU A 263 -1.68 -3.33 18.31
N SER A 264 -0.63 -2.59 18.03
CA SER A 264 0.28 -2.87 16.91
C SER A 264 1.73 -2.77 17.36
N ALA A 265 2.57 -3.61 16.78
CA ALA A 265 4.01 -3.52 16.92
C ALA A 265 4.67 -3.81 15.57
N VAL A 266 5.70 -3.05 15.24
CA VAL A 266 6.53 -3.23 14.05
C VAL A 266 7.99 -3.14 14.49
N TYR A 267 8.83 -4.00 13.94
CA TYR A 267 10.27 -3.96 14.10
C TYR A 267 10.91 -4.20 12.73
N ALA A 268 11.77 -3.28 12.30
CA ALA A 268 12.59 -3.40 11.11
C ALA A 268 14.07 -3.27 11.54
N SER A 269 14.88 -4.26 11.19
CA SER A 269 16.28 -4.31 11.61
C SER A 269 17.09 -3.10 11.15
N GLY A 270 18.05 -2.69 11.98
CA GLY A 270 19.18 -1.84 11.64
C GLY A 270 20.46 -2.67 11.52
N GLU A 271 21.60 -2.06 11.87
CA GLU A 271 22.91 -2.73 11.90
C GLU A 271 23.11 -3.48 13.22
N GLN A 272 22.46 -4.63 13.38
CA GLN A 272 22.46 -5.42 14.61
C GLN A 272 22.98 -6.83 14.35
N GLY A 273 24.16 -7.16 14.85
CA GLY A 273 24.78 -8.46 14.64
C GLY A 273 24.95 -8.80 13.17
N PRO A 274 24.32 -9.89 12.65
CA PRO A 274 24.41 -10.25 11.23
C PRO A 274 23.44 -9.47 10.33
N PHE A 275 22.54 -8.67 10.91
CA PHE A 275 21.52 -7.95 10.17
C PHE A 275 21.98 -6.55 9.76
N LYS A 276 21.46 -6.11 8.63
CA LYS A 276 21.58 -4.78 8.06
C LYS A 276 20.21 -4.08 8.07
N PRO A 277 20.15 -2.76 7.84
CA PRO A 277 18.89 -2.05 7.74
C PRO A 277 17.92 -2.73 6.80
N PHE A 278 16.70 -2.98 7.27
CA PHE A 278 15.66 -3.56 6.43
C PHE A 278 15.24 -2.55 5.36
N VAL A 279 15.27 -2.97 4.11
CA VAL A 279 14.82 -2.15 2.98
C VAL A 279 13.76 -2.92 2.21
N GLY A 280 12.55 -2.39 2.13
CA GLY A 280 11.49 -2.89 1.27
C GLY A 280 11.82 -2.69 -0.21
N PHE A 281 10.95 -3.14 -1.09
CA PHE A 281 11.09 -2.87 -2.52
C PHE A 281 10.38 -1.57 -2.91
N THR A 282 9.24 -1.30 -2.29
CA THR A 282 8.49 -0.06 -2.45
C THR A 282 8.36 0.64 -1.10
N SER A 283 8.28 1.97 -1.09
CA SER A 283 8.01 2.65 0.18
C SER A 283 6.61 2.26 0.65
N SER A 284 6.51 1.85 1.89
CA SER A 284 5.24 1.56 2.52
C SER A 284 4.61 2.85 3.03
N THR A 285 3.61 3.35 2.34
CA THR A 285 2.76 4.44 2.85
C THR A 285 1.70 3.95 3.84
N ALA A 286 1.67 2.65 4.14
CA ALA A 286 0.63 2.02 4.93
C ALA A 286 0.66 2.42 6.41
N VAL A 287 1.74 3.03 6.89
CA VAL A 287 1.81 3.61 8.23
C VAL A 287 2.25 5.05 8.09
N GLU A 288 1.31 5.96 8.33
CA GLU A 288 1.56 7.39 8.37
C GLU A 288 2.43 7.72 9.60
N SER A 289 3.74 7.54 9.47
CA SER A 289 4.69 8.18 10.36
C SER A 289 5.16 9.46 9.69
N ILE A 290 5.09 10.58 10.39
CA ILE A 290 5.56 11.87 9.87
C ILE A 290 7.08 11.86 9.77
N ASP A 291 7.73 11.11 10.65
CA ASP A 291 9.18 11.17 10.82
C ASP A 291 9.92 10.08 10.03
N GLU A 292 9.37 8.87 10.02
CA GLU A 292 9.98 7.71 9.34
C GLU A 292 8.97 7.05 8.40
N PRO A 293 8.85 7.53 7.16
CA PRO A 293 7.93 6.95 6.17
C PRO A 293 8.37 5.58 5.68
N GLU A 294 9.64 5.21 5.84
CA GLU A 294 10.23 3.95 5.42
C GLU A 294 10.45 3.04 6.62
N TYR A 295 10.12 1.76 6.48
CA TYR A 295 10.40 0.76 7.50
C TYR A 295 11.84 0.30 7.39
N THR A 296 12.74 1.05 7.97
CA THR A 296 14.15 0.70 8.10
C THR A 296 14.66 1.15 9.46
N SER A 297 15.41 0.29 10.12
CA SER A 297 16.03 0.61 11.43
C SER A 297 15.05 1.18 12.45
N LEU A 298 13.84 0.67 12.49
CA LEU A 298 12.74 1.24 13.26
C LEU A 298 12.05 0.17 14.12
N ALA A 299 11.76 0.51 15.37
CA ALA A 299 10.77 -0.22 16.16
C ALA A 299 9.63 0.73 16.55
N LYS A 300 8.39 0.23 16.50
CA LYS A 300 7.19 0.99 16.77
C LYS A 300 6.19 0.14 17.54
N ALA A 301 5.59 0.70 18.59
CA ALA A 301 4.52 0.05 19.33
C ALA A 301 3.39 1.04 19.56
N GLY A 302 2.17 0.63 19.27
CA GLY A 302 1.04 1.54 19.28
C GLY A 302 -0.28 0.93 19.71
N ILE A 303 -1.19 1.84 20.03
CA ILE A 303 -2.59 1.57 20.26
C ILE A 303 -3.42 2.40 19.29
N ASN A 304 -4.46 1.81 18.74
CA ASN A 304 -5.42 2.50 17.89
C ASN A 304 -6.85 2.15 18.31
N ALA A 305 -7.78 3.04 18.00
CA ALA A 305 -9.19 2.82 18.22
C ALA A 305 -9.99 3.40 17.06
N SER A 306 -11.09 2.74 16.73
CA SER A 306 -12.08 3.27 15.81
C SER A 306 -13.47 3.13 16.41
N VAL A 307 -14.34 4.09 16.13
CA VAL A 307 -15.74 4.03 16.51
C VAL A 307 -16.61 4.63 15.42
N LYS A 308 -17.72 3.96 15.12
CA LYS A 308 -18.74 4.42 14.19
C LYS A 308 -20.04 4.69 14.95
N PRO A 309 -20.14 5.88 15.58
CA PRO A 309 -21.27 6.23 16.45
C PRO A 309 -22.58 6.32 15.68
N VAL A 310 -22.52 6.69 14.41
CA VAL A 310 -23.65 6.72 13.47
C VAL A 310 -23.18 6.18 12.10
N ARG A 311 -24.12 5.73 11.29
CA ARG A 311 -23.87 4.96 10.06
C ARG A 311 -22.91 5.65 9.06
N ASN A 312 -22.87 6.96 9.04
CA ASN A 312 -22.11 7.76 8.09
C ASN A 312 -20.91 8.51 8.71
N LEU A 313 -20.57 8.24 9.97
CA LEU A 313 -19.47 8.90 10.67
C LEU A 313 -18.52 7.85 11.27
N LEU A 314 -17.23 7.88 10.90
CA LEU A 314 -16.18 7.06 11.46
C LEU A 314 -15.14 7.97 12.12
N LEU A 315 -14.87 7.72 13.39
CA LEU A 315 -13.83 8.38 14.16
C LEU A 315 -12.68 7.38 14.37
N LEU A 316 -11.45 7.82 14.16
CA LEU A 316 -10.25 7.04 14.40
C LEU A 316 -9.29 7.84 15.28
N ALA A 317 -8.57 7.14 16.13
CA ALA A 317 -7.48 7.70 16.92
C ALA A 317 -6.39 6.65 17.12
N GLY A 318 -5.15 7.08 17.21
CA GLY A 318 -4.01 6.22 17.44
C GLY A 318 -2.89 6.95 18.16
N ALA A 319 -2.03 6.18 18.80
CA ALA A 319 -0.85 6.66 19.49
C ALA A 319 0.25 5.60 19.40
N ASP A 320 1.45 6.01 19.06
CA ASP A 320 2.59 5.14 18.84
C ASP A 320 3.84 5.65 19.57
N ALA A 321 4.54 4.78 20.26
CA ALA A 321 5.92 5.00 20.68
C ALA A 321 6.87 4.56 19.55
N VAL A 322 7.81 5.41 19.21
CA VAL A 322 8.76 5.22 18.11
C VAL A 322 10.17 5.06 18.71
N PHE A 323 10.90 4.08 18.22
CA PHE A 323 12.24 3.75 18.67
C PHE A 323 13.17 3.63 17.47
N ASP A 324 14.38 4.13 17.60
CA ASP A 324 15.48 3.85 16.69
C ASP A 324 16.00 2.43 16.95
N ALA A 325 16.26 1.70 15.91
CA ALA A 325 16.80 0.34 15.93
C ALA A 325 18.05 0.22 15.03
N MET A 326 18.79 1.33 14.80
CA MET A 326 19.93 1.35 13.90
C MET A 326 21.10 0.51 14.44
N ASP A 327 21.45 0.69 15.72
CA ASP A 327 22.57 0.03 16.34
C ASP A 327 22.14 -1.19 17.18
N ASP A 328 23.06 -1.79 17.93
CA ASP A 328 22.81 -2.93 18.82
C ASP A 328 21.83 -2.63 19.97
N SER A 329 21.45 -1.35 20.17
CA SER A 329 20.46 -0.91 21.15
C SER A 329 19.20 -0.40 20.47
N ILE A 330 18.06 -0.62 21.12
CA ILE A 330 16.79 0.01 20.73
C ILE A 330 16.60 1.23 21.61
N GLU A 331 16.64 2.44 21.03
CA GLU A 331 16.55 3.70 21.74
C GLU A 331 15.19 4.38 21.48
N TYR A 332 14.58 4.92 22.56
CA TYR A 332 13.32 5.66 22.42
C TYR A 332 13.57 6.98 21.69
N LYS A 333 12.90 7.16 20.56
CA LYS A 333 13.06 8.33 19.69
C LYS A 333 11.94 9.35 19.88
N GLY A 334 10.74 8.89 20.17
CA GLY A 334 9.63 9.81 20.33
C GLY A 334 8.27 9.15 20.38
N PHE A 335 7.25 9.99 20.36
CA PHE A 335 5.86 9.61 20.47
C PHE A 335 5.03 10.29 19.38
N GLN A 336 4.19 9.52 18.71
CA GLN A 336 3.26 10.03 17.71
C GLN A 336 1.83 9.76 18.12
N TYR A 337 0.93 10.71 17.91
CA TYR A 337 -0.49 10.45 17.92
C TYR A 337 -1.16 10.94 16.63
N ASN A 338 -2.29 10.31 16.29
CA ASN A 338 -3.13 10.70 15.18
C ASN A 338 -4.60 10.63 15.57
N ALA A 339 -5.40 11.50 14.95
CA ALA A 339 -6.85 11.45 15.03
C ALA A 339 -7.43 11.80 13.66
N LYS A 340 -8.50 11.10 13.27
CA LYS A 340 -9.13 11.29 11.96
C LYS A 340 -10.65 11.13 12.06
N ILE A 341 -11.36 11.95 11.32
CA ILE A 341 -12.81 11.91 11.15
C ILE A 341 -13.08 11.65 9.68
N ASN A 342 -13.89 10.65 9.38
CA ASN A 342 -14.43 10.39 8.04
C ASN A 342 -15.95 10.52 8.11
N TRP A 343 -16.51 11.42 7.32
CA TRP A 343 -17.94 11.69 7.27
C TRP A 343 -18.47 11.51 5.84
N GLN A 344 -19.29 10.48 5.66
CA GLN A 344 -20.05 10.27 4.43
C GLN A 344 -21.29 11.20 4.45
N ILE A 345 -21.15 12.37 3.84
CA ILE A 345 -22.20 13.41 3.86
C ILE A 345 -23.45 12.92 3.13
N VAL A 346 -23.24 12.40 1.92
CA VAL A 346 -24.22 11.69 1.09
C VAL A 346 -23.51 10.53 0.40
N SER A 347 -24.23 9.66 -0.33
CA SER A 347 -23.66 8.46 -0.97
C SER A 347 -22.38 8.74 -1.77
N ASP A 348 -22.31 9.88 -2.43
CA ASP A 348 -21.28 10.22 -3.39
C ASP A 348 -20.29 11.27 -2.89
N VAL A 349 -20.45 11.75 -1.63
CA VAL A 349 -19.59 12.78 -1.04
C VAL A 349 -19.02 12.34 0.30
N LEU A 350 -17.70 12.18 0.36
CA LEU A 350 -16.93 11.89 1.56
C LEU A 350 -16.09 13.11 1.95
N ALA A 351 -16.20 13.56 3.20
CA ALA A 351 -15.28 14.51 3.80
C ALA A 351 -14.45 13.83 4.89
N SER A 352 -13.19 14.20 4.99
CA SER A 352 -12.29 13.72 6.05
C SER A 352 -11.47 14.86 6.60
N ALA A 353 -11.19 14.82 7.89
CA ALA A 353 -10.21 15.69 8.54
C ALA A 353 -9.34 14.85 9.47
N GLY A 354 -8.05 15.12 9.51
CA GLY A 354 -7.11 14.40 10.35
C GLY A 354 -6.00 15.29 10.85
N ILE A 355 -5.46 14.93 12.00
CA ILE A 355 -4.26 15.52 12.59
C ILE A 355 -3.31 14.38 12.94
N THR A 356 -2.02 14.56 12.66
CA THR A 356 -0.94 13.73 13.15
C THR A 356 0.11 14.63 13.76
N GLN A 357 0.62 14.25 14.93
CA GLN A 357 1.64 15.01 15.63
C GLN A 357 2.70 14.04 16.18
N TYR A 358 3.96 14.35 15.92
CA TYR A 358 5.13 13.65 16.43
C TYR A 358 5.87 14.55 17.40
N PHE A 359 6.30 13.97 18.52
CA PHE A 359 7.15 14.59 19.53
C PHE A 359 8.45 13.81 19.62
N ASP A 360 9.54 14.47 19.30
CA ASP A 360 10.89 13.94 19.50
C ASP A 360 11.25 13.93 20.98
N SER A 361 11.97 12.89 21.45
CA SER A 361 12.35 12.75 22.86
C SER A 361 13.48 13.68 23.28
N ASP A 362 14.35 14.02 22.35
CA ASP A 362 15.63 14.69 22.64
C ASP A 362 15.64 16.13 22.16
N ILE A 363 15.00 16.41 21.04
CA ILE A 363 15.08 17.71 20.36
C ILE A 363 13.66 18.21 20.07
N SER A 364 13.17 19.17 20.86
CA SER A 364 11.84 19.77 20.66
C SER A 364 11.66 20.39 19.26
N ASP A 365 12.76 20.79 18.63
CA ASP A 365 12.78 21.38 17.30
C ASP A 365 12.51 20.34 16.19
N ASN A 366 12.54 19.04 16.49
CA ASN A 366 12.14 17.97 15.60
C ASN A 366 10.63 17.60 15.69
N ASN A 367 9.89 18.27 16.56
CA ASN A 367 8.44 18.07 16.64
C ASN A 367 7.77 18.43 15.32
N LYS A 368 6.88 17.55 14.85
CA LYS A 368 6.20 17.72 13.57
C LYS A 368 4.68 17.63 13.73
N THR A 369 4.00 18.50 13.05
CA THR A 369 2.51 18.52 13.01
C THR A 369 2.03 18.46 11.57
N SER A 370 1.03 17.64 11.31
CA SER A 370 0.35 17.58 10.03
C SER A 370 -1.15 17.59 10.22
N VAL A 371 -1.85 18.48 9.55
CA VAL A 371 -3.32 18.54 9.47
C VAL A 371 -3.73 18.30 8.04
N THR A 372 -4.60 17.33 7.81
CA THR A 372 -5.09 16.97 6.48
C THR A 372 -6.60 17.14 6.41
N ILE A 373 -7.08 17.83 5.39
CA ILE A 373 -8.51 17.93 5.03
C ILE A 373 -8.65 17.30 3.65
N LYS A 374 -9.62 16.40 3.50
CA LYS A 374 -9.87 15.69 2.24
C LYS A 374 -11.35 15.71 1.91
N ALA A 375 -11.67 15.99 0.66
CA ALA A 375 -12.99 15.81 0.08
C ALA A 375 -12.91 14.89 -1.14
N VAL A 376 -13.85 13.96 -1.26
CA VAL A 376 -13.99 13.07 -2.42
C VAL A 376 -15.42 13.14 -2.90
N ILE A 377 -15.61 13.34 -4.20
CA ILE A 377 -16.91 13.33 -4.88
C ILE A 377 -16.84 12.25 -5.95
N SER A 378 -17.77 11.31 -5.92
CA SER A 378 -17.94 10.27 -6.93
C SER A 378 -19.11 10.59 -7.86
N PHE A 379 -19.05 10.23 -9.15
CA PHE A 379 -20.10 10.50 -10.13
C PHE A 379 -20.13 9.46 -11.25
#